data_e46f64b43d72de8bb20386d42b9e303f
#
_entry.id   e46f64b43d72de8bb20386d42b9e303f
#
_cell.length_a   1.000
_cell.length_b   1.000
_cell.length_c   1.000
_cell.angle_alpha   90.00
_cell.angle_beta   90.00
_cell.angle_gamma   90.00
#
_symmetry.space_group_name_H-M   'P 1'
#
loop_
_entity.id
_entity.type
_entity.pdbx_description
1 polymer ?
#
loop_
_entity_poly.entity_id
_entity_poly.type
_entity_poly.pdbx_seq_one_letter_code
_entity_poly.pdbx_strand_id
1 'polypeptide(L)'
;MTPDHPTSVEIKLEVRDLHVWFDKRHAVRGITLDIADRKTVALIGATGSGRSAVLRALNRLHDLDPAARVEGSVKIDGAEVLGQSTDVPALRRRMGMIFGEPATLPLSVYENVVFGLRAKGVSEQRTLDAACERALRQVMLWDSLQKQLHESALSLPLDWQQRVCIARALAVGPEVLLFDDPSSKLDPVAAQQLDDVIFRLRRDFTILIATNDLHQAARLSDLTFYMIDGEIAESGETLTIFSRPTDSRTEDFLAGRAWS
;
A
#
# COMPACT_ATOMS: atom_id res chain seq x y z
N MET A 1 14.97 -32.99 -24.56
CA MET A 1 15.19 -31.61 -24.06
C MET A 1 14.01 -30.80 -24.52
N THR A 2 13.01 -30.67 -23.67
CA THR A 2 11.86 -29.77 -23.87
C THR A 2 12.33 -28.34 -23.61
N PRO A 3 12.04 -27.37 -24.49
CA PRO A 3 12.41 -25.99 -24.26
C PRO A 3 11.61 -25.46 -23.05
N ASP A 4 12.32 -24.91 -22.07
CA ASP A 4 11.78 -24.10 -20.98
C ASP A 4 10.95 -22.97 -21.60
N HIS A 5 9.63 -23.04 -21.46
CA HIS A 5 8.78 -21.90 -21.72
C HIS A 5 9.10 -20.83 -20.67
N PRO A 6 9.38 -19.58 -21.08
CA PRO A 6 9.47 -18.50 -20.11
C PRO A 6 8.17 -18.45 -19.33
N THR A 7 8.24 -18.66 -18.02
CA THR A 7 7.10 -18.48 -17.10
C THR A 7 6.54 -17.09 -17.35
N SER A 8 5.33 -17.01 -17.92
CA SER A 8 4.64 -15.74 -18.10
C SER A 8 4.53 -15.07 -16.73
N VAL A 9 5.08 -13.87 -16.60
CA VAL A 9 4.98 -13.09 -15.37
C VAL A 9 3.49 -12.84 -15.12
N GLU A 10 2.98 -13.39 -14.02
CA GLU A 10 1.58 -13.22 -13.64
C GLU A 10 1.37 -11.77 -13.17
N ILE A 11 0.49 -11.04 -13.85
CA ILE A 11 0.17 -9.65 -13.52
C ILE A 11 -0.94 -9.65 -12.47
N LYS A 12 -0.64 -9.11 -11.29
CA LYS A 12 -1.57 -8.96 -10.17
C LYS A 12 -2.47 -7.76 -10.34
N LEU A 13 -1.91 -6.61 -10.71
CA LEU A 13 -2.65 -5.37 -10.93
C LEU A 13 -2.35 -4.82 -12.31
N GLU A 14 -3.40 -4.51 -13.05
CA GLU A 14 -3.35 -3.79 -14.33
C GLU A 14 -4.07 -2.46 -14.17
N VAL A 15 -3.42 -1.38 -14.55
CA VAL A 15 -4.00 -0.04 -14.59
C VAL A 15 -3.87 0.49 -16.00
N ARG A 16 -4.97 0.96 -16.59
CA ARG A 16 -4.99 1.49 -17.96
C ARG A 16 -5.71 2.82 -17.99
N ASP A 17 -5.00 3.82 -18.47
CA ASP A 17 -5.51 5.18 -18.70
C ASP A 17 -6.29 5.72 -17.51
N LEU A 18 -5.72 5.58 -16.30
CA LEU A 18 -6.37 5.98 -15.06
C LEU A 18 -6.34 7.50 -14.92
N HIS A 19 -7.52 8.08 -14.81
CA HIS A 19 -7.72 9.48 -14.50
C HIS A 19 -8.47 9.64 -13.18
N VAL A 20 -8.05 10.61 -12.36
CA VAL A 20 -8.74 10.94 -11.11
C VAL A 20 -8.88 12.46 -11.00
N TRP A 21 -10.10 12.91 -10.72
CA TRP A 21 -10.42 14.31 -10.43
C TRP A 21 -10.99 14.45 -9.03
N PHE A 22 -10.71 15.59 -8.41
CA PHE A 22 -11.38 16.09 -7.22
C PHE A 22 -11.92 17.48 -7.57
N ASP A 23 -13.22 17.62 -7.69
CA ASP A 23 -13.89 18.79 -8.29
C ASP A 23 -13.27 19.13 -9.67
N LYS A 24 -12.64 20.30 -9.77
CA LYS A 24 -11.98 20.78 -11.00
C LYS A 24 -10.51 20.34 -11.13
N ARG A 25 -9.92 19.79 -10.07
CA ARG A 25 -8.50 19.38 -10.06
C ARG A 25 -8.35 18.02 -10.68
N HIS A 26 -7.63 17.93 -11.80
CA HIS A 26 -7.22 16.67 -12.42
C HIS A 26 -5.96 16.17 -11.71
N ALA A 27 -6.13 15.27 -10.74
CA ALA A 27 -5.07 14.84 -9.85
C ALA A 27 -4.24 13.66 -10.40
N VAL A 28 -4.82 12.84 -11.28
CA VAL A 28 -4.14 11.73 -11.99
C VAL A 28 -4.55 11.78 -13.45
N ARG A 29 -3.57 11.71 -14.37
CA ARG A 29 -3.74 12.04 -15.78
C ARG A 29 -3.23 10.91 -16.69
N GLY A 30 -4.07 9.89 -16.92
CA GLY A 30 -3.78 8.83 -17.89
C GLY A 30 -2.71 7.84 -17.44
N ILE A 31 -2.66 7.47 -16.15
CA ILE A 31 -1.67 6.52 -15.65
C ILE A 31 -1.94 5.12 -16.18
N THR A 32 -0.89 4.52 -16.73
CA THR A 32 -0.87 3.11 -17.15
C THR A 32 0.31 2.42 -16.50
N LEU A 33 0.06 1.31 -15.79
CA LEU A 33 1.09 0.50 -15.15
C LEU A 33 0.62 -0.94 -14.94
N ASP A 34 1.58 -1.85 -14.90
CA ASP A 34 1.39 -3.27 -14.56
C ASP A 34 2.25 -3.64 -13.37
N ILE A 35 1.66 -4.37 -12.43
CA ILE A 35 2.36 -4.88 -11.25
C ILE A 35 2.23 -6.39 -11.23
N ALA A 36 3.37 -7.06 -11.32
CA ALA A 36 3.44 -8.49 -11.21
C ALA A 36 3.15 -8.98 -9.78
N ASP A 37 2.68 -10.22 -9.67
CA ASP A 37 2.44 -10.83 -8.35
C ASP A 37 3.71 -10.81 -7.50
N ARG A 38 3.55 -10.52 -6.20
CA ARG A 38 4.62 -10.43 -5.20
C ARG A 38 5.75 -9.48 -5.56
N LYS A 39 5.46 -8.42 -6.32
CA LYS A 39 6.39 -7.31 -6.54
C LYS A 39 6.06 -6.14 -5.66
N THR A 40 7.09 -5.43 -5.25
CA THR A 40 6.95 -4.17 -4.53
C THR A 40 7.23 -3.01 -5.47
N VAL A 41 6.28 -2.10 -5.56
CA VAL A 41 6.36 -0.91 -6.41
C VAL A 41 6.31 0.34 -5.55
N ALA A 42 7.23 1.28 -5.80
CA ALA A 42 7.18 2.61 -5.22
C ALA A 42 6.62 3.62 -6.23
N LEU A 43 5.64 4.40 -5.79
CA LEU A 43 5.25 5.66 -6.42
C LEU A 43 5.96 6.78 -5.67
N ILE A 44 6.95 7.42 -6.30
CA ILE A 44 7.68 8.56 -5.73
C ILE A 44 7.25 9.86 -6.39
N GLY A 45 7.47 10.99 -5.72
CA GLY A 45 7.13 12.31 -6.24
C GLY A 45 6.86 13.31 -5.13
N ALA A 46 6.68 14.56 -5.51
CA ALA A 46 6.36 15.64 -4.58
C ALA A 46 4.98 15.47 -3.92
N THR A 47 4.78 16.14 -2.79
CA THR A 47 3.45 16.27 -2.20
C THR A 47 2.49 16.87 -3.23
N GLY A 48 1.35 16.22 -3.42
CA GLY A 48 0.36 16.65 -4.41
C GLY A 48 0.57 16.13 -5.83
N SER A 49 1.59 15.29 -6.10
CA SER A 49 1.84 14.68 -7.42
C SER A 49 0.79 13.66 -7.89
N GLY A 50 -0.17 13.28 -7.03
CA GLY A 50 -1.24 12.33 -7.38
C GLY A 50 -1.08 10.92 -6.81
N ARG A 51 0.04 10.57 -6.17
CA ARG A 51 0.33 9.23 -5.62
C ARG A 51 -0.80 8.65 -4.78
N SER A 52 -1.24 9.39 -3.75
CA SER A 52 -2.35 8.97 -2.87
C SER A 52 -3.67 8.80 -3.64
N ALA A 53 -3.91 9.62 -4.68
CA ALA A 53 -5.10 9.49 -5.50
C ALA A 53 -5.09 8.18 -6.31
N VAL A 54 -3.93 7.75 -6.81
CA VAL A 54 -3.77 6.44 -7.45
C VAL A 54 -4.13 5.33 -6.46
N LEU A 55 -3.52 5.29 -5.26
CA LEU A 55 -3.81 4.24 -4.28
C LEU A 55 -5.29 4.19 -3.88
N ARG A 56 -5.91 5.35 -3.68
CA ARG A 56 -7.35 5.45 -3.35
C ARG A 56 -8.25 4.99 -4.50
N ALA A 57 -7.84 5.20 -5.75
CA ALA A 57 -8.56 4.69 -6.90
C ALA A 57 -8.52 3.16 -6.99
N LEU A 58 -7.36 2.54 -6.70
CA LEU A 58 -7.17 1.09 -6.76
C LEU A 58 -8.14 0.33 -5.83
N ASN A 59 -8.39 0.81 -4.61
CA ASN A 59 -9.29 0.14 -3.66
C ASN A 59 -10.65 0.81 -3.49
N ARG A 60 -11.04 1.67 -4.44
CA ARG A 60 -12.32 2.37 -4.45
C ARG A 60 -12.60 3.24 -3.22
N LEU A 61 -11.53 3.75 -2.58
CA LEU A 61 -11.73 4.67 -1.45
C LEU A 61 -12.25 6.05 -1.91
N HIS A 62 -12.03 6.40 -3.17
CA HIS A 62 -12.60 7.60 -3.81
C HIS A 62 -14.13 7.60 -3.81
N ASP A 63 -14.80 6.44 -3.76
CA ASP A 63 -16.27 6.37 -3.68
C ASP A 63 -16.85 7.08 -2.44
N LEU A 64 -16.02 7.32 -1.42
CA LEU A 64 -16.41 8.01 -0.19
C LEU A 64 -16.32 9.54 -0.31
N ASP A 65 -15.76 10.04 -1.39
CA ASP A 65 -15.60 11.48 -1.65
C ASP A 65 -16.51 11.89 -2.81
N PRO A 66 -17.59 12.64 -2.55
CA PRO A 66 -18.53 13.05 -3.60
C PRO A 66 -17.91 14.00 -4.65
N ALA A 67 -16.74 14.61 -4.33
CA ALA A 67 -15.99 15.44 -5.27
C ALA A 67 -15.09 14.60 -6.21
N ALA A 68 -14.91 13.31 -5.91
CA ALA A 68 -14.04 12.46 -6.69
C ALA A 68 -14.74 11.88 -7.92
N ARG A 69 -14.04 11.90 -9.06
CA ARG A 69 -14.42 11.22 -10.29
C ARG A 69 -13.21 10.40 -10.78
N VAL A 70 -13.44 9.14 -11.14
CA VAL A 70 -12.42 8.23 -11.64
C VAL A 70 -12.85 7.66 -12.98
N GLU A 71 -11.91 7.64 -13.94
CA GLU A 71 -12.08 7.05 -15.27
C GLU A 71 -10.87 6.18 -15.59
N GLY A 72 -11.02 5.27 -16.57
CA GLY A 72 -10.01 4.29 -16.95
C GLY A 72 -10.40 2.89 -16.53
N SER A 73 -9.42 2.00 -16.44
CA SER A 73 -9.62 0.60 -16.01
C SER A 73 -8.58 0.23 -14.97
N VAL A 74 -9.02 -0.45 -13.92
CA VAL A 74 -8.17 -1.08 -12.91
C VAL A 74 -8.62 -2.52 -12.77
N LYS A 75 -7.68 -3.47 -12.88
CA LYS A 75 -7.99 -4.88 -12.69
C LYS A 75 -7.08 -5.51 -11.64
N ILE A 76 -7.64 -6.43 -10.87
CA ILE A 76 -6.91 -7.33 -9.98
C ILE A 76 -7.18 -8.77 -10.44
N ASP A 77 -6.13 -9.52 -10.82
CA ASP A 77 -6.23 -10.85 -11.45
C ASP A 77 -7.21 -10.86 -12.63
N GLY A 78 -7.14 -9.85 -13.49
CA GLY A 78 -8.00 -9.68 -14.66
C GLY A 78 -9.44 -9.22 -14.36
N ALA A 79 -9.87 -9.18 -13.09
CA ALA A 79 -11.20 -8.72 -12.70
C ALA A 79 -11.26 -7.20 -12.54
N GLU A 80 -12.23 -6.55 -13.20
CA GLU A 80 -12.40 -5.09 -13.19
C GLU A 80 -12.80 -4.59 -11.79
N VAL A 81 -12.11 -3.54 -11.32
CA VAL A 81 -12.28 -2.92 -10.00
C VAL A 81 -13.25 -1.74 -10.04
N LEU A 82 -13.20 -0.92 -11.09
CA LEU A 82 -13.98 0.32 -11.18
C LEU A 82 -15.43 0.09 -11.65
N GLY A 83 -15.78 -1.15 -12.01
CA GLY A 83 -17.11 -1.52 -12.49
C GLY A 83 -18.20 -1.33 -11.44
N GLN A 84 -19.42 -1.01 -11.87
CA GLN A 84 -20.58 -0.84 -10.99
C GLN A 84 -20.98 -2.13 -10.26
N SER A 85 -20.68 -3.30 -10.81
CA SER A 85 -20.97 -4.62 -10.23
C SER A 85 -19.91 -5.10 -9.24
N THR A 86 -18.85 -4.34 -8.98
CA THR A 86 -17.77 -4.75 -8.09
C THR A 86 -18.25 -4.81 -6.64
N ASP A 87 -18.04 -5.95 -5.96
CA ASP A 87 -18.21 -6.06 -4.51
C ASP A 87 -17.07 -5.31 -3.80
N VAL A 88 -17.31 -4.03 -3.50
CA VAL A 88 -16.31 -3.14 -2.88
C VAL A 88 -15.83 -3.66 -1.51
N PRO A 89 -16.67 -4.18 -0.61
CA PRO A 89 -16.22 -4.86 0.59
C PRO A 89 -15.29 -6.05 0.33
N ALA A 90 -15.57 -6.89 -0.66
CA ALA A 90 -14.69 -7.99 -1.03
C ALA A 90 -13.36 -7.49 -1.61
N LEU A 91 -13.39 -6.48 -2.47
CA LEU A 91 -12.20 -5.82 -3.01
C LEU A 91 -11.29 -5.30 -1.90
N ARG A 92 -11.85 -4.54 -0.93
CA ARG A 92 -11.07 -3.95 0.18
C ARG A 92 -10.49 -4.98 1.14
N ARG A 93 -11.03 -6.20 1.19
CA ARG A 93 -10.40 -7.32 1.90
C ARG A 93 -9.19 -7.88 1.14
N ARG A 94 -9.27 -7.96 -0.20
CA ARG A 94 -8.15 -8.39 -1.05
C ARG A 94 -7.04 -7.34 -1.11
N MET A 95 -7.38 -6.05 -0.98
CA MET A 95 -6.49 -4.93 -1.16
C MET A 95 -6.50 -4.04 0.10
N GLY A 96 -5.65 -4.38 1.06
CA GLY A 96 -5.52 -3.65 2.33
C GLY A 96 -4.86 -2.29 2.12
N MET A 97 -5.40 -1.22 2.74
CA MET A 97 -4.81 0.11 2.68
C MET A 97 -4.34 0.57 4.05
N ILE A 98 -3.12 1.08 4.10
CA ILE A 98 -2.45 1.59 5.28
C ILE A 98 -2.10 3.07 5.02
N PHE A 99 -2.52 3.95 5.94
CA PHE A 99 -2.30 5.39 5.86
C PHE A 99 -1.09 5.81 6.67
N GLY A 100 -0.54 6.98 6.41
CA GLY A 100 0.59 7.54 7.15
C GLY A 100 0.25 7.92 8.58
N GLU A 101 -0.99 8.32 8.86
CA GLU A 101 -1.51 8.47 10.21
C GLU A 101 -2.21 7.18 10.63
N PRO A 102 -1.83 6.57 11.77
CA PRO A 102 -2.46 5.35 12.24
C PRO A 102 -3.96 5.52 12.47
N ALA A 103 -4.78 4.80 11.72
CA ALA A 103 -6.23 4.76 11.90
C ALA A 103 -6.62 3.72 12.97
N THR A 104 -6.02 3.83 14.17
CA THR A 104 -6.25 2.93 15.29
C THR A 104 -7.66 3.12 15.84
N LEU A 105 -8.42 2.05 15.98
CA LEU A 105 -9.76 2.09 16.55
C LEU A 105 -9.67 2.21 18.09
N PRO A 106 -10.64 2.88 18.77
CA PRO A 106 -10.70 2.98 20.22
C PRO A 106 -11.14 1.65 20.86
N LEU A 107 -10.38 0.60 20.59
CA LEU A 107 -10.58 -0.78 20.99
C LEU A 107 -9.27 -1.34 21.53
N SER A 108 -9.29 -2.55 22.10
CA SER A 108 -8.07 -3.26 22.48
C SER A 108 -7.19 -3.59 21.26
N VAL A 109 -5.94 -3.97 21.50
CA VAL A 109 -5.04 -4.48 20.45
C VAL A 109 -5.69 -5.66 19.74
N TYR A 110 -6.20 -6.64 20.50
CA TYR A 110 -6.87 -7.81 19.98
C TYR A 110 -8.04 -7.44 19.05
N GLU A 111 -8.97 -6.64 19.56
CA GLU A 111 -10.16 -6.26 18.79
C GLU A 111 -9.82 -5.42 17.55
N ASN A 112 -8.76 -4.60 17.59
CA ASN A 112 -8.25 -3.94 16.39
C ASN A 112 -7.84 -4.96 15.33
N VAL A 113 -7.03 -5.96 15.70
CA VAL A 113 -6.50 -6.94 14.73
C VAL A 113 -7.61 -7.80 14.15
N VAL A 114 -8.54 -8.30 14.98
CA VAL A 114 -9.60 -9.21 14.53
C VAL A 114 -10.84 -8.49 13.97
N PHE A 115 -10.85 -7.15 13.97
CA PHE A 115 -12.00 -6.33 13.58
C PHE A 115 -12.59 -6.73 12.22
N GLY A 116 -11.74 -6.85 11.20
CA GLY A 116 -12.16 -7.20 9.85
C GLY A 116 -12.73 -8.63 9.74
N LEU A 117 -12.21 -9.57 10.53
CA LEU A 117 -12.73 -10.94 10.60
C LEU A 117 -14.11 -10.99 11.28
N ARG A 118 -14.29 -10.23 12.38
CA ARG A 118 -15.60 -10.12 13.04
C ARG A 118 -16.63 -9.47 12.12
N ALA A 119 -16.25 -8.41 11.39
CA ALA A 119 -17.11 -7.77 10.40
C ALA A 119 -17.50 -8.73 9.25
N LYS A 120 -16.68 -9.75 8.97
CA LYS A 120 -16.98 -10.84 8.02
C LYS A 120 -17.90 -11.91 8.62
N GLY A 121 -18.22 -11.84 9.92
CA GLY A 121 -19.04 -12.83 10.62
C GLY A 121 -18.25 -13.99 11.23
N VAL A 122 -16.92 -13.93 11.28
CA VAL A 122 -16.11 -14.95 11.99
C VAL A 122 -16.30 -14.77 13.49
N SER A 123 -16.87 -15.78 14.15
CA SER A 123 -17.13 -15.78 15.59
C SER A 123 -16.36 -16.86 16.36
N GLU A 124 -15.75 -17.82 15.66
CA GLU A 124 -14.97 -18.87 16.29
C GLU A 124 -13.71 -18.33 16.94
N GLN A 125 -13.63 -18.42 18.27
CA GLN A 125 -12.55 -17.83 19.06
C GLN A 125 -11.16 -18.34 18.64
N ARG A 126 -11.02 -19.64 18.41
CA ARG A 126 -9.73 -20.24 17.99
C ARG A 126 -9.23 -19.67 16.65
N THR A 127 -10.13 -19.46 15.70
CA THR A 127 -9.81 -18.85 14.40
C THR A 127 -9.36 -17.39 14.56
N LEU A 128 -10.04 -16.63 15.42
CA LEU A 128 -9.68 -15.24 15.72
C LEU A 128 -8.33 -15.15 16.43
N ASP A 129 -8.08 -16.01 17.43
CA ASP A 129 -6.83 -16.04 18.19
C ASP A 129 -5.65 -16.38 17.28
N ALA A 130 -5.78 -17.41 16.46
CA ALA A 130 -4.75 -17.81 15.50
C ALA A 130 -4.46 -16.71 14.46
N ALA A 131 -5.49 -16.00 14.00
CA ALA A 131 -5.33 -14.89 13.07
C ALA A 131 -4.64 -13.70 13.74
N CYS A 132 -5.01 -13.36 14.98
CA CYS A 132 -4.40 -12.31 15.77
C CYS A 132 -2.90 -12.57 16.00
N GLU A 133 -2.56 -13.75 16.49
CA GLU A 133 -1.16 -14.14 16.70
C GLU A 133 -0.36 -14.08 15.42
N ARG A 134 -0.84 -14.69 14.33
CA ARG A 134 -0.17 -14.68 13.03
C ARG A 134 0.08 -13.26 12.53
N ALA A 135 -0.93 -12.40 12.56
CA ALA A 135 -0.81 -11.02 12.09
C ALA A 135 0.16 -10.20 12.94
N LEU A 136 0.13 -10.33 14.28
CA LEU A 136 1.05 -9.65 15.17
C LEU A 136 2.50 -10.15 15.04
N ARG A 137 2.69 -11.44 14.71
CA ARG A 137 4.03 -11.99 14.39
C ARG A 137 4.57 -11.39 13.09
N GLN A 138 3.73 -11.26 12.06
CA GLN A 138 4.15 -10.67 10.77
C GLN A 138 4.61 -9.22 10.92
N VAL A 139 4.02 -8.47 11.84
CA VAL A 139 4.43 -7.07 12.13
C VAL A 139 5.41 -6.94 13.30
N MET A 140 5.97 -8.05 13.80
CA MET A 140 6.99 -8.11 14.85
C MET A 140 6.51 -7.47 16.19
N LEU A 141 5.26 -7.65 16.55
CA LEU A 141 4.68 -7.14 17.80
C LEU A 141 4.20 -8.24 18.75
N TRP A 142 4.15 -9.52 18.34
CA TRP A 142 3.60 -10.59 19.16
C TRP A 142 4.31 -10.73 20.50
N ASP A 143 5.62 -10.85 20.50
CA ASP A 143 6.42 -11.10 21.71
C ASP A 143 6.28 -9.99 22.74
N SER A 144 6.06 -8.75 22.28
CA SER A 144 5.86 -7.57 23.13
C SER A 144 4.42 -7.43 23.62
N LEU A 145 3.43 -7.82 22.82
CA LEU A 145 2.01 -7.53 23.10
C LEU A 145 1.20 -8.72 23.56
N GLN A 146 1.69 -9.97 23.47
CA GLN A 146 0.91 -11.18 23.82
C GLN A 146 0.29 -11.17 25.23
N LYS A 147 0.88 -10.45 26.18
CA LYS A 147 0.38 -10.28 27.56
C LYS A 147 -0.53 -9.06 27.74
N GLN A 148 -0.67 -8.21 26.72
CA GLN A 148 -1.40 -6.95 26.74
C GLN A 148 -2.42 -6.83 25.62
N LEU A 149 -2.86 -7.95 25.04
CA LEU A 149 -3.77 -7.96 23.89
C LEU A 149 -5.12 -7.28 24.18
N HIS A 150 -5.54 -7.26 25.42
CA HIS A 150 -6.81 -6.66 25.85
C HIS A 150 -6.67 -5.20 26.32
N GLU A 151 -5.45 -4.66 26.35
CA GLU A 151 -5.21 -3.26 26.64
C GLU A 151 -5.59 -2.38 25.43
N SER A 152 -5.86 -1.09 25.70
CA SER A 152 -6.23 -0.14 24.66
C SER A 152 -5.12 0.03 23.63
N ALA A 153 -5.42 -0.13 22.35
CA ALA A 153 -4.45 0.10 21.28
C ALA A 153 -4.04 1.58 21.17
N LEU A 154 -4.88 2.51 21.63
CA LEU A 154 -4.55 3.95 21.65
C LEU A 154 -3.47 4.32 22.68
N SER A 155 -3.21 3.46 23.68
CA SER A 155 -2.13 3.68 24.68
C SER A 155 -0.75 3.29 24.17
N LEU A 156 -0.66 2.64 23.02
CA LEU A 156 0.61 2.21 22.42
C LEU A 156 1.39 3.39 21.82
N PRO A 157 2.73 3.28 21.72
CA PRO A 157 3.53 4.18 20.89
C PRO A 157 3.02 4.25 19.45
N LEU A 158 3.22 5.39 18.78
CA LEU A 158 2.63 5.65 17.46
C LEU A 158 3.06 4.62 16.40
N ASP A 159 4.32 4.20 16.44
CA ASP A 159 4.85 3.16 15.54
C ASP A 159 4.20 1.79 15.79
N TRP A 160 3.90 1.46 17.05
CA TRP A 160 3.17 0.22 17.38
C TRP A 160 1.71 0.32 16.92
N GLN A 161 1.08 1.47 17.08
CA GLN A 161 -0.27 1.72 16.54
C GLN A 161 -0.28 1.51 15.02
N GLN A 162 0.73 2.03 14.30
CA GLN A 162 0.87 1.83 12.85
C GLN A 162 1.00 0.35 12.50
N ARG A 163 1.82 -0.40 13.23
CA ARG A 163 1.97 -1.85 13.01
C ARG A 163 0.71 -2.63 13.38
N VAL A 164 -0.06 -2.21 14.38
CA VAL A 164 -1.39 -2.79 14.69
C VAL A 164 -2.37 -2.54 13.54
N CYS A 165 -2.34 -1.37 12.90
CA CYS A 165 -3.15 -1.11 11.69
C CYS A 165 -2.75 -2.04 10.53
N ILE A 166 -1.46 -2.31 10.35
CA ILE A 166 -0.99 -3.30 9.37
C ILE A 166 -1.47 -4.71 9.75
N ALA A 167 -1.33 -5.11 11.03
CA ALA A 167 -1.80 -6.41 11.50
C ALA A 167 -3.30 -6.60 11.28
N ARG A 168 -4.11 -5.55 11.50
CA ARG A 168 -5.55 -5.54 11.19
C ARG A 168 -5.82 -5.81 9.70
N ALA A 169 -5.05 -5.19 8.81
CA ALA A 169 -5.17 -5.42 7.37
C ALA A 169 -4.74 -6.85 7.00
N LEU A 170 -3.67 -7.37 7.60
CA LEU A 170 -3.15 -8.72 7.34
C LEU A 170 -4.09 -9.83 7.83
N ALA A 171 -4.80 -9.60 8.93
CA ALA A 171 -5.66 -10.62 9.56
C ALA A 171 -6.77 -11.14 8.64
N VAL A 172 -7.27 -10.30 7.73
CA VAL A 172 -8.33 -10.70 6.77
C VAL A 172 -7.80 -11.44 5.53
N GLY A 173 -6.45 -11.59 5.39
CA GLY A 173 -5.81 -12.31 4.31
C GLY A 173 -5.82 -11.54 2.99
N PRO A 174 -5.24 -10.34 2.92
CA PRO A 174 -5.14 -9.57 1.69
C PRO A 174 -4.17 -10.24 0.70
N GLU A 175 -4.23 -9.85 -0.55
CA GLU A 175 -3.30 -10.22 -1.62
C GLU A 175 -2.39 -9.05 -1.98
N VAL A 176 -2.91 -7.84 -1.83
CA VAL A 176 -2.23 -6.57 -2.14
C VAL A 176 -2.25 -5.67 -0.91
N LEU A 177 -1.13 -5.01 -0.64
CA LEU A 177 -1.00 -3.99 0.40
C LEU A 177 -0.67 -2.64 -0.24
N LEU A 178 -1.47 -1.64 0.08
CA LEU A 178 -1.29 -0.26 -0.36
C LEU A 178 -0.84 0.58 0.83
N PHE A 179 0.34 1.20 0.73
CA PHE A 179 0.89 2.07 1.76
C PHE A 179 0.93 3.52 1.27
N ASP A 180 0.22 4.41 1.94
CA ASP A 180 0.15 5.84 1.60
C ASP A 180 0.96 6.65 2.61
N ASP A 181 2.20 7.00 2.25
CA ASP A 181 3.20 7.69 3.08
C ASP A 181 3.33 7.08 4.51
N PRO A 182 3.58 5.76 4.66
CA PRO A 182 3.34 4.99 5.89
C PRO A 182 4.17 5.42 7.09
N SER A 183 5.30 6.07 6.87
CA SER A 183 6.25 6.53 7.90
C SER A 183 6.19 8.04 8.17
N SER A 184 5.30 8.78 7.51
CA SER A 184 5.27 10.26 7.51
C SER A 184 5.08 10.91 8.90
N LYS A 185 4.59 10.17 9.90
CA LYS A 185 4.36 10.63 11.28
C LYS A 185 5.31 10.02 12.30
N LEU A 186 6.25 9.20 11.85
CA LEU A 186 7.17 8.46 12.69
C LEU A 186 8.53 9.19 12.78
N ASP A 187 9.22 9.03 13.91
CA ASP A 187 10.61 9.41 14.00
C ASP A 187 11.49 8.46 13.16
N PRO A 188 12.75 8.82 12.86
CA PRO A 188 13.61 8.02 11.97
C PRO A 188 13.84 6.57 12.44
N VAL A 189 13.89 6.32 13.76
CA VAL A 189 14.09 4.97 14.30
C VAL A 189 12.84 4.12 14.09
N ALA A 190 11.69 4.68 14.42
CA ALA A 190 10.39 4.05 14.22
C ALA A 190 10.09 3.80 12.73
N ALA A 191 10.43 4.77 11.86
CA ALA A 191 10.31 4.61 10.41
C ALA A 191 11.16 3.45 9.89
N GLN A 192 12.42 3.33 10.34
CA GLN A 192 13.29 2.23 9.99
C GLN A 192 12.73 0.86 10.42
N GLN A 193 12.14 0.78 11.62
CA GLN A 193 11.49 -0.45 12.11
C GLN A 193 10.24 -0.81 11.29
N LEU A 194 9.48 0.19 10.84
CA LEU A 194 8.35 -0.02 9.95
C LEU A 194 8.82 -0.54 8.59
N ASP A 195 9.90 0.00 8.05
CA ASP A 195 10.52 -0.48 6.80
C ASP A 195 10.96 -1.94 6.92
N ASP A 196 11.49 -2.36 8.07
CA ASP A 196 11.86 -3.76 8.32
C ASP A 196 10.62 -4.67 8.28
N VAL A 197 9.47 -4.22 8.77
CA VAL A 197 8.20 -4.94 8.66
C VAL A 197 7.78 -5.05 7.19
N ILE A 198 7.75 -3.93 6.46
CA ILE A 198 7.35 -3.91 5.04
C ILE A 198 8.29 -4.79 4.21
N PHE A 199 9.61 -4.72 4.47
CA PHE A 199 10.61 -5.55 3.79
C PHE A 199 10.35 -7.06 3.96
N ARG A 200 9.88 -7.50 5.13
CA ARG A 200 9.49 -8.90 5.36
C ARG A 200 8.23 -9.28 4.59
N LEU A 201 7.23 -8.38 4.56
CA LEU A 201 5.96 -8.61 3.89
C LEU A 201 6.10 -8.75 2.36
N ARG A 202 7.15 -8.18 1.74
CA ARG A 202 7.43 -8.30 0.29
C ARG A 202 7.48 -9.74 -0.24
N ARG A 203 7.78 -10.70 0.61
CA ARG A 203 7.89 -12.12 0.20
C ARG A 203 6.53 -12.75 -0.10
N ASP A 204 5.49 -12.25 0.57
CA ASP A 204 4.19 -12.90 0.60
C ASP A 204 3.12 -12.06 -0.10
N PHE A 205 3.33 -10.75 -0.28
CA PHE A 205 2.34 -9.81 -0.77
C PHE A 205 2.84 -8.99 -1.96
N THR A 206 1.90 -8.65 -2.85
CA THR A 206 2.11 -7.56 -3.81
C THR A 206 1.95 -6.23 -3.08
N ILE A 207 2.93 -5.33 -3.19
CA ILE A 207 2.96 -4.09 -2.40
C ILE A 207 3.08 -2.87 -3.31
N LEU A 208 2.26 -1.86 -3.02
CA LEU A 208 2.36 -0.53 -3.61
C LEU A 208 2.60 0.49 -2.50
N ILE A 209 3.69 1.25 -2.59
CA ILE A 209 4.06 2.27 -1.61
C ILE A 209 4.08 3.63 -2.31
N ALA A 210 3.18 4.54 -1.91
CA ALA A 210 3.30 5.95 -2.22
C ALA A 210 4.16 6.60 -1.14
N THR A 211 5.28 7.19 -1.52
CA THR A 211 6.19 7.83 -0.55
C THR A 211 6.97 8.98 -1.16
N ASN A 212 7.31 9.98 -0.35
CA ASN A 212 8.30 11.01 -0.68
C ASN A 212 9.67 10.71 -0.05
N ASP A 213 9.77 9.65 0.74
CA ASP A 213 11.04 9.16 1.29
C ASP A 213 11.76 8.31 0.25
N LEU A 214 12.80 8.88 -0.36
CA LEU A 214 13.61 8.24 -1.38
C LEU A 214 14.40 7.03 -0.83
N HIS A 215 14.81 7.07 0.45
CA HIS A 215 15.50 5.95 1.08
C HIS A 215 14.56 4.76 1.25
N GLN A 216 13.33 5.01 1.69
CA GLN A 216 12.29 3.98 1.79
C GLN A 216 12.01 3.35 0.41
N ALA A 217 11.80 4.18 -0.63
CA ALA A 217 11.56 3.69 -1.99
C ALA A 217 12.73 2.84 -2.51
N ALA A 218 13.97 3.35 -2.41
CA ALA A 218 15.16 2.64 -2.87
C ALA A 218 15.39 1.30 -2.16
N ARG A 219 15.05 1.22 -0.87
CA ARG A 219 15.25 0.03 -0.05
C ARG A 219 14.19 -1.04 -0.27
N LEU A 220 12.94 -0.62 -0.46
CA LEU A 220 11.79 -1.52 -0.39
C LEU A 220 11.26 -1.97 -1.75
N SER A 221 11.45 -1.21 -2.82
CA SER A 221 10.79 -1.50 -4.09
C SER A 221 11.68 -2.26 -5.09
N ASP A 222 11.02 -3.06 -5.93
CA ASP A 222 11.61 -3.68 -7.11
C ASP A 222 11.53 -2.73 -8.31
N LEU A 223 10.38 -2.02 -8.43
CA LEU A 223 10.11 -1.04 -9.46
C LEU A 223 9.77 0.31 -8.84
N THR A 224 10.18 1.38 -9.51
CA THR A 224 9.88 2.75 -9.11
C THR A 224 9.23 3.52 -10.25
N PHE A 225 8.15 4.22 -9.93
CA PHE A 225 7.44 5.13 -10.83
C PHE A 225 7.55 6.54 -10.25
N TYR A 226 8.17 7.45 -10.98
CA TYR A 226 8.22 8.85 -10.59
C TYR A 226 7.01 9.61 -11.14
N MET A 227 6.26 10.22 -10.25
CA MET A 227 5.06 10.98 -10.57
C MET A 227 5.28 12.48 -10.41
N ILE A 228 4.89 13.23 -11.43
CA ILE A 228 4.86 14.69 -11.46
C ILE A 228 3.53 15.16 -12.06
N ASP A 229 2.85 16.09 -11.40
CA ASP A 229 1.60 16.71 -11.87
C ASP A 229 0.52 15.72 -12.33
N GLY A 230 0.45 14.56 -11.69
CA GLY A 230 -0.54 13.53 -11.99
C GLY A 230 -0.15 12.54 -13.09
N GLU A 231 1.04 12.66 -13.66
CA GLU A 231 1.55 11.80 -14.72
C GLU A 231 2.76 10.99 -14.24
N ILE A 232 3.05 9.86 -14.89
CA ILE A 232 4.31 9.12 -14.71
C ILE A 232 5.34 9.74 -15.65
N ALA A 233 6.35 10.40 -15.10
CA ALA A 233 7.45 10.98 -15.86
C ALA A 233 8.48 9.91 -16.25
N GLU A 234 8.79 8.99 -15.33
CA GLU A 234 9.72 7.90 -15.57
C GLU A 234 9.35 6.68 -14.74
N SER A 235 9.64 5.49 -15.25
CA SER A 235 9.43 4.24 -14.54
C SER A 235 10.44 3.18 -14.92
N GLY A 236 10.78 2.28 -14.02
CA GLY A 236 11.71 1.19 -14.27
C GLY A 236 12.12 0.45 -13.01
N GLU A 237 13.13 -0.42 -13.16
CA GLU A 237 13.75 -1.06 -12.02
C GLU A 237 14.31 0.00 -11.06
N THR A 238 14.03 -0.16 -9.77
CA THR A 238 14.40 0.82 -8.74
C THR A 238 15.88 1.19 -8.78
N LEU A 239 16.75 0.18 -8.87
CA LEU A 239 18.19 0.44 -8.95
C LEU A 239 18.57 1.31 -10.17
N THR A 240 17.92 1.10 -11.31
CA THR A 240 18.17 1.87 -12.53
C THR A 240 17.69 3.32 -12.37
N ILE A 241 16.46 3.52 -11.89
CA ILE A 241 15.90 4.86 -11.66
C ILE A 241 16.78 5.68 -10.70
N PHE A 242 17.24 5.07 -9.60
CA PHE A 242 18.05 5.76 -8.60
C PHE A 242 19.52 5.99 -8.99
N SER A 243 20.07 5.16 -9.91
CA SER A 243 21.49 5.29 -10.32
C SER A 243 21.71 5.96 -11.67
N ARG A 244 20.75 5.85 -12.58
CA ARG A 244 20.87 6.32 -13.97
C ARG A 244 19.50 6.72 -14.51
N PRO A 245 18.84 7.73 -13.94
CA PRO A 245 17.59 8.25 -14.49
C PRO A 245 17.82 8.78 -15.91
N THR A 246 16.83 8.62 -16.77
CA THR A 246 16.87 9.08 -18.16
C THR A 246 16.13 10.40 -18.36
N ASP A 247 15.18 10.71 -17.48
CA ASP A 247 14.45 11.98 -17.47
C ASP A 247 15.15 12.97 -16.52
N SER A 248 15.49 14.17 -17.03
CA SER A 248 16.15 15.21 -16.23
C SER A 248 15.33 15.65 -15.01
N ARG A 249 13.99 15.58 -15.08
CA ARG A 249 13.10 15.87 -13.96
C ARG A 249 13.24 14.85 -12.84
N THR A 250 13.46 13.58 -13.21
CA THR A 250 13.75 12.51 -12.25
C THR A 250 15.09 12.75 -11.58
N GLU A 251 16.13 13.09 -12.37
CA GLU A 251 17.45 13.40 -11.83
C GLU A 251 17.40 14.56 -10.84
N ASP A 252 16.71 15.66 -11.19
CA ASP A 252 16.56 16.82 -10.33
C ASP A 252 15.80 16.49 -9.04
N PHE A 253 14.73 15.68 -9.12
CA PHE A 253 13.98 15.24 -7.95
C PHE A 253 14.82 14.38 -7.01
N LEU A 254 15.54 13.38 -7.54
CA LEU A 254 16.42 12.51 -6.76
C LEU A 254 17.58 13.26 -6.11
N ALA A 255 18.09 14.31 -6.78
CA ALA A 255 19.16 15.18 -6.26
C ALA A 255 18.66 16.26 -5.30
N GLY A 256 17.35 16.32 -5.00
CA GLY A 256 16.78 17.38 -4.15
C GLY A 256 16.74 18.77 -4.79
N ARG A 257 16.90 18.87 -6.12
CA ARG A 257 16.91 20.13 -6.86
C ARG A 257 15.54 20.57 -7.39
N ALA A 258 14.55 19.73 -7.28
CA ALA A 258 13.23 19.92 -7.89
C ALA A 258 12.29 20.92 -7.18
N TRP A 259 12.82 21.80 -6.31
CA TRP A 259 12.01 22.66 -5.42
C TRP A 259 12.42 24.13 -5.48
N SER A 260 12.58 24.67 -6.66
CA SER A 260 12.73 26.12 -6.81
C SER A 260 11.60 26.72 -7.67
#